data_edf2bb7dde402973b602c4fde2887c76
#
_entry.id   edf2bb7dde402973b602c4fde2887c76
#
_cell.length_a   1.000
_cell.length_b   1.000
_cell.length_c   1.000
_cell.angle_alpha   90.00
_cell.angle_beta   90.00
_cell.angle_gamma   90.00
#
_symmetry.space_group_name_H-M   'P 1'
#
loop_
_entity.id
_entity.type
_entity.pdbx_description
1 polymer ?
#
loop_
_entity_poly.entity_id
_entity_poly.type
_entity_poly.pdbx_seq_one_letter_code
_entity_poly.pdbx_strand_id
1 'polypeptide(L)'
;LEELPQRIAVVGGGYIGLELGITFRMLGSDVTIIEAMDSVLPIFDKELRRPLEIAIKKQKIAVHTKVFAKGVEPQDDGSVDLLYSPKDATEGSEPERLNVDKVLVTVGRRPTSAALAPTGVALDERGFVKVNNKCETNMKGVYAIGDVCDLGEMLAHVASFQGEMVAEIIAGEPRAYEPAAVPAIVFTEPEIVSVGLSPEEAVAAGHPVITGKFPLAANGRALTQE
;
A
#
# COMPACT_ATOMS: atom_id res chain seq x y z
N LEU A 1 -5.52 -5.62 -19.42
CA LEU A 1 -5.46 -4.55 -20.43
C LEU A 1 -4.93 -5.14 -21.72
N GLU A 2 -5.61 -4.91 -22.83
CA GLU A 2 -5.15 -5.32 -24.17
C GLU A 2 -4.27 -4.24 -24.80
N GLU A 3 -4.51 -2.98 -24.43
CA GLU A 3 -3.78 -1.81 -24.92
C GLU A 3 -3.40 -0.88 -23.75
N LEU A 4 -2.32 -0.12 -23.92
CA LEU A 4 -1.90 0.90 -22.99
C LEU A 4 -2.90 2.08 -23.03
N PRO A 5 -3.57 2.42 -21.90
CA PRO A 5 -4.44 3.60 -21.88
C PRO A 5 -3.61 4.88 -22.06
N GLN A 6 -4.10 5.84 -22.82
CA GLN A 6 -3.45 7.14 -22.95
C GLN A 6 -3.60 7.96 -21.67
N ARG A 7 -4.78 7.90 -21.04
CA ARG A 7 -5.11 8.62 -19.82
C ARG A 7 -5.61 7.62 -18.77
N ILE A 8 -5.00 7.63 -17.59
CA ILE A 8 -5.41 6.74 -16.50
C ILE A 8 -5.56 7.51 -15.19
N ALA A 9 -6.67 7.31 -14.50
CA ALA A 9 -6.83 7.75 -13.13
C ALA A 9 -6.51 6.61 -12.18
N VAL A 10 -5.73 6.91 -11.14
CA VAL A 10 -5.41 5.98 -10.05
C VAL A 10 -6.09 6.47 -8.79
N VAL A 11 -7.03 5.70 -8.27
CA VAL A 11 -7.72 5.98 -7.01
C VAL A 11 -7.00 5.26 -5.88
N GLY A 12 -6.33 6.05 -5.03
CA GLY A 12 -5.47 5.61 -3.94
C GLY A 12 -4.00 5.90 -4.21
N GLY A 13 -3.41 6.81 -3.43
CA GLY A 13 -1.98 7.20 -3.46
C GLY A 13 -1.10 6.39 -2.51
N GLY A 14 -1.51 5.15 -2.17
CA GLY A 14 -0.70 4.18 -1.45
C GLY A 14 0.37 3.55 -2.35
N TYR A 15 1.16 2.61 -1.79
CA TYR A 15 2.28 1.99 -2.52
C TYR A 15 1.84 1.32 -3.83
N ILE A 16 0.74 0.57 -3.86
CA ILE A 16 0.24 -0.09 -5.08
C ILE A 16 -0.12 0.94 -6.16
N GLY A 17 -0.85 1.99 -5.78
CA GLY A 17 -1.26 3.04 -6.71
C GLY A 17 -0.09 3.81 -7.30
N LEU A 18 0.93 4.08 -6.49
CA LEU A 18 2.13 4.78 -6.95
C LEU A 18 3.02 3.92 -7.82
N GLU A 19 3.28 2.66 -7.44
CA GLU A 19 4.07 1.74 -8.24
C GLU A 19 3.47 1.54 -9.63
N LEU A 20 2.17 1.24 -9.70
CA LEU A 20 1.48 1.07 -10.97
C LEU A 20 1.32 2.39 -11.74
N GLY A 21 0.98 3.48 -11.05
CA GLY A 21 0.82 4.79 -11.67
C GLY A 21 2.13 5.30 -12.30
N ILE A 22 3.25 5.16 -11.61
CA ILE A 22 4.58 5.51 -12.14
C ILE A 22 4.93 4.59 -13.32
N THR A 23 4.64 3.29 -13.22
CA THR A 23 4.84 2.35 -14.33
C THR A 23 4.05 2.76 -15.56
N PHE A 24 2.77 3.07 -15.44
CA PHE A 24 1.96 3.57 -16.56
C PHE A 24 2.52 4.88 -17.12
N ARG A 25 2.99 5.79 -16.26
CA ARG A 25 3.62 7.04 -16.70
C ARG A 25 4.89 6.79 -17.50
N MET A 26 5.74 5.88 -17.05
CA MET A 26 6.97 5.49 -17.76
C MET A 26 6.68 4.85 -19.12
N LEU A 27 5.58 4.12 -19.24
CA LEU A 27 5.10 3.54 -20.50
C LEU A 27 4.45 4.59 -21.43
N GLY A 28 4.20 5.82 -20.96
CA GLY A 28 3.71 6.92 -21.79
C GLY A 28 2.28 7.40 -21.49
N SER A 29 1.57 6.79 -20.54
CA SER A 29 0.24 7.23 -20.13
C SER A 29 0.29 8.58 -19.41
N ASP A 30 -0.74 9.41 -19.57
CA ASP A 30 -1.02 10.53 -18.69
C ASP A 30 -1.72 10.01 -17.44
N VAL A 31 -1.08 10.25 -16.27
CA VAL A 31 -1.52 9.68 -14.99
C VAL A 31 -2.01 10.76 -14.05
N THR A 32 -3.20 10.55 -13.47
CA THR A 32 -3.75 11.37 -12.39
C THR A 32 -4.05 10.50 -11.18
N ILE A 33 -3.53 10.88 -10.01
CA ILE A 33 -3.75 10.17 -8.74
C ILE A 33 -4.78 10.94 -7.92
N ILE A 34 -5.80 10.24 -7.43
CA ILE A 34 -6.85 10.72 -6.54
C ILE A 34 -6.63 10.10 -5.16
N GLU A 35 -6.32 10.92 -4.14
CA GLU A 35 -5.96 10.48 -2.81
C GLU A 35 -6.84 11.17 -1.74
N ALA A 36 -7.41 10.37 -0.85
CA ALA A 36 -8.29 10.85 0.21
C ALA A 36 -7.54 11.51 1.39
N MET A 37 -6.29 11.11 1.58
CA MET A 37 -5.42 11.66 2.61
C MET A 37 -4.79 12.98 2.15
N ASP A 38 -4.07 13.64 3.04
CA ASP A 38 -3.38 14.92 2.75
C ASP A 38 -2.08 14.75 1.95
N SER A 39 -1.64 13.53 1.76
CA SER A 39 -0.42 13.20 1.01
C SER A 39 -0.47 11.77 0.45
N VAL A 40 0.34 11.49 -0.55
CA VAL A 40 0.64 10.12 -0.97
C VAL A 40 1.47 9.42 0.10
N LEU A 41 1.40 8.08 0.17
CA LEU A 41 2.10 7.24 1.16
C LEU A 41 1.97 7.78 2.60
N PRO A 42 0.77 8.04 3.13
CA PRO A 42 0.59 8.73 4.41
C PRO A 42 1.18 7.98 5.61
N ILE A 43 1.43 6.66 5.46
CA ILE A 43 2.04 5.82 6.49
C ILE A 43 3.56 5.98 6.61
N PHE A 44 4.22 6.60 5.63
CA PHE A 44 5.66 6.84 5.67
C PHE A 44 5.99 8.23 6.20
N ASP A 45 7.15 8.35 6.85
CA ASP A 45 7.67 9.64 7.32
C ASP A 45 7.76 10.67 6.18
N LYS A 46 7.45 11.92 6.49
CA LYS A 46 7.45 13.02 5.52
C LYS A 46 8.79 13.21 4.82
N GLU A 47 9.88 13.01 5.55
CA GLU A 47 11.23 13.18 4.98
C GLU A 47 11.57 12.07 3.99
N LEU A 48 11.05 10.85 4.21
CA LEU A 48 11.16 9.74 3.25
C LEU A 48 10.32 9.96 2.01
N ARG A 49 9.12 10.53 2.14
CA ARG A 49 8.21 10.78 1.01
C ARG A 49 8.66 11.92 0.09
N ARG A 50 9.33 12.92 0.64
CA ARG A 50 9.70 14.14 -0.08
C ARG A 50 10.46 13.92 -1.39
N PRO A 51 11.49 13.05 -1.49
CA PRO A 51 12.15 12.76 -2.76
C PRO A 51 11.19 12.20 -3.82
N LEU A 52 10.28 11.31 -3.42
CA LEU A 52 9.28 10.73 -4.32
C LEU A 52 8.27 11.78 -4.78
N GLU A 53 7.77 12.64 -3.90
CA GLU A 53 6.84 13.73 -4.26
C GLU A 53 7.46 14.68 -5.30
N ILE A 54 8.77 14.95 -5.19
CA ILE A 54 9.51 15.73 -6.18
C ILE A 54 9.61 14.96 -7.52
N ALA A 55 9.89 13.66 -7.48
CA ALA A 55 9.98 12.82 -8.66
C ALA A 55 8.64 12.69 -9.40
N ILE A 56 7.54 12.48 -8.68
CA ILE A 56 6.16 12.45 -9.21
C ILE A 56 5.86 13.75 -9.95
N LYS A 57 6.16 14.90 -9.33
CA LYS A 57 5.97 16.22 -9.97
C LYS A 57 6.83 16.39 -11.22
N LYS A 58 8.10 15.95 -11.17
CA LYS A 58 9.03 16.01 -12.32
C LYS A 58 8.54 15.14 -13.47
N GLN A 59 7.95 14.00 -13.18
CA GLN A 59 7.33 13.09 -14.16
C GLN A 59 5.98 13.60 -14.69
N LYS A 60 5.49 14.75 -14.21
CA LYS A 60 4.19 15.34 -14.59
C LYS A 60 2.99 14.44 -14.26
N ILE A 61 3.08 13.65 -13.21
CA ILE A 61 1.92 12.93 -12.66
C ILE A 61 1.11 13.94 -11.84
N ALA A 62 -0.16 14.12 -12.19
CA ALA A 62 -1.09 14.95 -11.42
C ALA A 62 -1.50 14.22 -10.13
N VAL A 63 -1.51 14.93 -9.00
CA VAL A 63 -1.94 14.36 -7.71
C VAL A 63 -2.96 15.30 -7.06
N HIS A 64 -4.16 14.79 -6.84
CA HIS A 64 -5.21 15.45 -6.07
C HIS A 64 -5.33 14.78 -4.72
N THR A 65 -4.94 15.49 -3.67
CA THR A 65 -5.07 15.03 -2.27
C THR A 65 -6.30 15.63 -1.61
N LYS A 66 -6.76 15.02 -0.48
CA LYS A 66 -7.97 15.41 0.24
C LYS A 66 -9.23 15.36 -0.63
N VAL A 67 -9.28 14.44 -1.59
CA VAL A 67 -10.41 14.24 -2.47
C VAL A 67 -10.87 12.78 -2.44
N PHE A 68 -12.16 12.57 -2.52
CA PHE A 68 -12.77 11.23 -2.56
C PHE A 68 -13.32 10.93 -3.94
N ALA A 69 -12.96 9.79 -4.50
CA ALA A 69 -13.66 9.22 -5.63
C ALA A 69 -15.09 8.87 -5.22
N LYS A 70 -16.08 9.28 -6.03
CA LYS A 70 -17.52 9.08 -5.79
C LYS A 70 -18.12 8.00 -6.69
N GLY A 71 -17.57 7.82 -7.88
CA GLY A 71 -18.07 6.86 -8.85
C GLY A 71 -17.43 7.04 -10.20
N VAL A 72 -17.84 6.23 -11.16
CA VAL A 72 -17.46 6.33 -12.56
C VAL A 72 -18.70 6.33 -13.45
N GLU A 73 -18.71 7.14 -14.50
CA GLU A 73 -19.75 7.20 -15.52
C GLU A 73 -19.14 6.83 -16.88
N PRO A 74 -19.54 5.70 -17.49
CA PRO A 74 -19.10 5.35 -18.83
C PRO A 74 -19.57 6.36 -19.86
N GLN A 75 -18.74 6.63 -20.88
CA GLN A 75 -19.04 7.51 -22.00
C GLN A 75 -19.20 6.70 -23.29
N ASP A 76 -19.92 7.25 -24.27
CA ASP A 76 -20.22 6.57 -25.54
C ASP A 76 -18.97 6.27 -26.40
N ASP A 77 -17.89 7.02 -26.19
CA ASP A 77 -16.59 6.84 -26.86
C ASP A 77 -15.70 5.77 -26.23
N GLY A 78 -16.18 5.08 -25.18
CA GLY A 78 -15.45 4.06 -24.43
C GLY A 78 -14.51 4.61 -23.34
N SER A 79 -14.46 5.93 -23.18
CA SER A 79 -13.83 6.57 -22.02
C SER A 79 -14.74 6.51 -20.79
N VAL A 80 -14.24 6.94 -19.64
CA VAL A 80 -15.03 7.05 -18.41
C VAL A 80 -14.76 8.39 -17.71
N ASP A 81 -15.78 8.98 -17.15
CA ASP A 81 -15.65 10.11 -16.24
C ASP A 81 -15.53 9.58 -14.81
N LEU A 82 -14.36 9.79 -14.20
CA LEU A 82 -14.18 9.58 -12.77
C LEU A 82 -14.76 10.80 -12.04
N LEU A 83 -15.74 10.56 -11.18
CA LEU A 83 -16.34 11.57 -10.31
C LEU A 83 -15.58 11.64 -9.00
N TYR A 84 -15.18 12.83 -8.56
CA TYR A 84 -14.52 13.03 -7.28
C TYR A 84 -14.91 14.38 -6.65
N SER A 85 -14.78 14.47 -5.34
CA SER A 85 -15.08 15.70 -4.60
C SER A 85 -14.06 15.94 -3.50
N PRO A 86 -13.77 17.19 -3.13
CA PRO A 86 -13.03 17.54 -1.93
C PRO A 86 -13.62 16.85 -0.70
N LYS A 87 -12.77 16.53 0.27
CA LYS A 87 -13.17 15.87 1.54
C LYS A 87 -14.17 16.73 2.34
N ASP A 88 -14.03 18.03 2.24
CA ASP A 88 -14.85 19.07 2.90
C ASP A 88 -15.93 19.67 1.99
N ALA A 89 -16.23 19.00 0.86
CA ALA A 89 -17.30 19.43 -0.03
C ALA A 89 -18.64 19.49 0.69
N THR A 90 -19.40 20.55 0.44
CA THR A 90 -20.76 20.72 0.98
C THR A 90 -21.66 19.60 0.49
N GLU A 91 -22.53 19.09 1.35
CA GLU A 91 -23.51 18.08 1.00
C GLU A 91 -24.40 18.59 -0.16
N GLY A 92 -24.51 17.76 -1.24
CA GLY A 92 -25.25 18.12 -2.45
C GLY A 92 -24.48 18.93 -3.49
N SER A 93 -23.19 19.25 -3.27
CA SER A 93 -22.35 19.84 -4.32
C SER A 93 -22.11 18.84 -5.45
N GLU A 94 -22.10 19.33 -6.68
CA GLU A 94 -21.77 18.49 -7.84
C GLU A 94 -20.29 18.04 -7.76
N PRO A 95 -19.98 16.75 -8.03
CA PRO A 95 -18.62 16.28 -8.09
C PRO A 95 -17.88 16.84 -9.31
N GLU A 96 -16.58 17.00 -9.17
CA GLU A 96 -15.67 17.24 -10.28
C GLU A 96 -15.58 16.00 -11.18
N ARG A 97 -15.28 16.19 -12.46
CA ARG A 97 -15.21 15.14 -13.48
C ARG A 97 -13.80 15.09 -14.08
N LEU A 98 -13.22 13.90 -14.11
CA LEU A 98 -11.96 13.61 -14.77
C LEU A 98 -12.20 12.57 -15.86
N ASN A 99 -12.16 12.98 -17.13
CA ASN A 99 -12.30 12.06 -18.24
C ASN A 99 -10.99 11.30 -18.49
N VAL A 100 -11.06 9.95 -18.47
CA VAL A 100 -9.93 9.05 -18.64
C VAL A 100 -10.33 7.80 -19.42
N ASP A 101 -9.35 7.08 -19.94
CA ASP A 101 -9.60 5.84 -20.68
C ASP A 101 -9.81 4.66 -19.72
N LYS A 102 -9.13 4.68 -18.56
CA LYS A 102 -9.25 3.64 -17.51
C LYS A 102 -9.13 4.24 -16.12
N VAL A 103 -9.78 3.59 -15.16
CA VAL A 103 -9.64 3.87 -13.73
C VAL A 103 -9.05 2.64 -13.04
N LEU A 104 -7.94 2.84 -12.35
CA LEU A 104 -7.29 1.85 -11.50
C LEU A 104 -7.65 2.14 -10.04
N VAL A 105 -8.25 1.18 -9.35
CA VAL A 105 -8.66 1.33 -7.94
C VAL A 105 -7.69 0.57 -7.04
N THR A 106 -7.02 1.29 -6.13
CA THR A 106 -5.99 0.76 -5.23
C THR A 106 -6.17 1.21 -3.76
N VAL A 107 -7.43 1.28 -3.31
CA VAL A 107 -7.82 1.80 -1.99
C VAL A 107 -7.75 0.77 -0.85
N GLY A 108 -7.00 -0.29 -1.03
CA GLY A 108 -6.76 -1.29 -0.02
C GLY A 108 -7.12 -2.71 -0.46
N ARG A 109 -6.89 -3.65 0.45
CA ARG A 109 -7.13 -5.09 0.25
C ARG A 109 -8.00 -5.63 1.38
N ARG A 110 -8.74 -6.67 1.08
CA ARG A 110 -9.53 -7.42 2.05
C ARG A 110 -9.22 -8.91 1.91
N PRO A 111 -9.24 -9.68 3.01
CA PRO A 111 -9.05 -11.12 2.92
C PRO A 111 -10.20 -11.78 2.16
N THR A 112 -9.90 -12.75 1.31
CA THR A 112 -10.91 -13.57 0.62
C THR A 112 -11.18 -14.83 1.44
N SER A 113 -11.85 -14.67 2.55
CA SER A 113 -12.06 -15.70 3.58
C SER A 113 -13.51 -16.20 3.71
N ALA A 114 -14.45 -15.67 2.93
CA ALA A 114 -15.88 -16.03 3.02
C ALA A 114 -16.14 -17.55 2.92
N ALA A 115 -15.35 -18.26 2.10
CA ALA A 115 -15.43 -19.71 1.96
C ALA A 115 -15.01 -20.48 3.22
N LEU A 116 -14.33 -19.85 4.18
CA LEU A 116 -13.89 -20.45 5.42
C LEU A 116 -14.98 -20.43 6.51
N ALA A 117 -15.99 -19.55 6.41
CA ALA A 117 -17.02 -19.41 7.42
C ALA A 117 -17.72 -20.75 7.79
N PRO A 118 -18.07 -21.66 6.85
CA PRO A 118 -18.69 -22.94 7.19
C PRO A 118 -17.75 -23.95 7.87
N THR A 119 -16.43 -23.72 7.85
CA THR A 119 -15.43 -24.65 8.41
C THR A 119 -15.30 -24.56 9.93
N GLY A 120 -15.78 -23.47 10.54
CA GLY A 120 -15.61 -23.18 11.96
C GLY A 120 -14.30 -22.47 12.31
N VAL A 121 -13.49 -22.10 11.31
CA VAL A 121 -12.32 -21.23 11.53
C VAL A 121 -12.79 -19.84 11.96
N ALA A 122 -12.22 -19.31 13.04
CA ALA A 122 -12.60 -18.01 13.58
C ALA A 122 -12.08 -16.87 12.70
N LEU A 123 -12.98 -15.96 12.35
CA LEU A 123 -12.66 -14.72 11.61
C LEU A 123 -12.84 -13.50 12.53
N ASP A 124 -12.10 -12.43 12.26
CA ASP A 124 -12.34 -11.12 12.86
C ASP A 124 -13.49 -10.38 12.14
N GLU A 125 -13.85 -9.18 12.62
CA GLU A 125 -14.93 -8.35 12.05
C GLU A 125 -14.60 -7.86 10.63
N ARG A 126 -13.33 -7.85 10.23
CA ARG A 126 -12.87 -7.48 8.90
C ARG A 126 -12.72 -8.66 7.95
N GLY A 127 -12.93 -9.88 8.46
CA GLY A 127 -12.84 -11.14 7.73
C GLY A 127 -11.44 -11.79 7.75
N PHE A 128 -10.49 -11.31 8.53
CA PHE A 128 -9.20 -11.99 8.68
C PHE A 128 -9.34 -13.24 9.56
N VAL A 129 -8.59 -14.28 9.23
CA VAL A 129 -8.48 -15.47 10.07
C VAL A 129 -7.73 -15.12 11.34
N LYS A 130 -8.34 -15.36 12.49
CA LYS A 130 -7.72 -15.15 13.81
C LYS A 130 -6.68 -16.22 14.07
N VAL A 131 -5.46 -15.80 14.38
CA VAL A 131 -4.34 -16.68 14.71
C VAL A 131 -3.60 -16.18 15.95
N ASN A 132 -2.84 -17.10 16.60
CA ASN A 132 -1.85 -16.71 17.60
C ASN A 132 -0.50 -16.40 16.94
N ASN A 133 0.54 -16.08 17.73
CA ASN A 133 1.89 -15.80 17.23
C ASN A 133 2.61 -17.02 16.60
N LYS A 134 2.00 -18.20 16.59
CA LYS A 134 2.46 -19.38 15.86
C LYS A 134 1.66 -19.63 14.57
N CYS A 135 0.85 -18.67 14.15
CA CYS A 135 -0.08 -18.80 13.03
C CYS A 135 -1.13 -19.91 13.21
N GLU A 136 -1.35 -20.41 14.45
CA GLU A 136 -2.35 -21.42 14.73
C GLU A 136 -3.73 -20.78 14.81
N THR A 137 -4.71 -21.36 14.13
CA THR A 137 -6.12 -20.97 14.23
C THR A 137 -6.77 -21.57 15.49
N ASN A 138 -8.05 -21.28 15.70
CA ASN A 138 -8.84 -21.94 16.74
C ASN A 138 -9.05 -23.46 16.49
N MET A 139 -8.72 -23.97 15.31
CA MET A 139 -8.86 -25.38 14.94
C MET A 139 -7.50 -26.08 15.02
N LYS A 140 -7.42 -27.14 15.82
CA LYS A 140 -6.18 -27.92 16.02
C LYS A 140 -5.63 -28.43 14.68
N GLY A 141 -4.36 -28.12 14.41
CA GLY A 141 -3.65 -28.56 13.20
C GLY A 141 -3.97 -27.73 11.97
N VAL A 142 -4.71 -26.62 12.12
CA VAL A 142 -5.00 -25.66 11.05
C VAL A 142 -4.28 -24.35 11.30
N TYR A 143 -3.49 -23.93 10.34
CA TYR A 143 -2.70 -22.70 10.37
C TYR A 143 -3.18 -21.74 9.29
N ALA A 144 -3.01 -20.43 9.52
CA ALA A 144 -3.22 -19.44 8.49
C ALA A 144 -2.04 -18.46 8.48
N ILE A 145 -1.55 -18.10 7.28
CA ILE A 145 -0.38 -17.25 7.05
C ILE A 145 -0.66 -16.19 6.01
N GLY A 146 0.14 -15.12 6.00
CA GLY A 146 0.09 -14.07 5.00
C GLY A 146 -1.19 -13.24 5.09
N ASP A 147 -1.59 -12.67 3.95
CA ASP A 147 -2.64 -11.66 3.81
C ASP A 147 -4.03 -12.09 4.30
N VAL A 148 -4.26 -13.38 4.55
CA VAL A 148 -5.55 -13.88 5.02
C VAL A 148 -5.70 -13.87 6.54
N CYS A 149 -4.61 -13.79 7.30
CA CYS A 149 -4.64 -13.78 8.77
C CYS A 149 -4.43 -12.38 9.36
N ASP A 150 -4.76 -12.22 10.62
CA ASP A 150 -4.65 -10.97 11.37
C ASP A 150 -3.27 -10.74 12.02
N LEU A 151 -2.25 -11.48 11.59
CA LEU A 151 -0.90 -11.45 12.16
C LEU A 151 0.11 -10.81 11.21
N GLY A 152 0.47 -9.57 11.48
CA GLY A 152 1.47 -8.81 10.72
C GLY A 152 0.89 -8.04 9.55
N GLU A 153 1.78 -7.45 8.75
CA GLU A 153 1.43 -6.66 7.58
C GLU A 153 1.17 -7.54 6.35
N MET A 154 0.31 -7.07 5.45
CA MET A 154 0.02 -7.74 4.17
C MET A 154 1.17 -7.54 3.17
N LEU A 155 2.32 -8.19 3.45
CA LEU A 155 3.55 -8.12 2.65
C LEU A 155 4.02 -9.52 2.28
N ALA A 156 4.48 -9.68 1.04
CA ALA A 156 4.88 -10.98 0.50
C ALA A 156 5.99 -11.67 1.32
N HIS A 157 6.99 -10.90 1.78
CA HIS A 157 8.08 -11.43 2.59
C HIS A 157 7.66 -11.79 4.02
N VAL A 158 6.64 -11.13 4.57
CA VAL A 158 6.01 -11.53 5.85
C VAL A 158 5.33 -12.89 5.67
N ALA A 159 4.54 -13.06 4.60
CA ALA A 159 3.89 -14.34 4.29
C ALA A 159 4.90 -15.47 4.08
N SER A 160 6.02 -15.22 3.39
CA SER A 160 7.10 -16.19 3.18
C SER A 160 7.73 -16.61 4.51
N PHE A 161 8.08 -15.64 5.35
CA PHE A 161 8.64 -15.92 6.67
C PHE A 161 7.69 -16.73 7.55
N GLN A 162 6.39 -16.36 7.57
CA GLN A 162 5.38 -17.11 8.31
C GLN A 162 5.24 -18.53 7.78
N GLY A 163 5.35 -18.75 6.45
CA GLY A 163 5.29 -20.07 5.84
C GLY A 163 6.45 -20.97 6.27
N GLU A 164 7.68 -20.46 6.25
CA GLU A 164 8.88 -21.18 6.73
C GLU A 164 8.74 -21.50 8.23
N MET A 165 8.35 -20.51 9.02
CA MET A 165 8.15 -20.68 10.47
C MET A 165 7.11 -21.75 10.80
N VAL A 166 5.97 -21.76 10.09
CA VAL A 166 4.92 -22.77 10.31
C VAL A 166 5.39 -24.17 9.92
N ALA A 167 6.19 -24.31 8.86
CA ALA A 167 6.79 -25.58 8.50
C ALA A 167 7.72 -26.11 9.60
N GLU A 168 8.54 -25.25 10.20
CA GLU A 168 9.40 -25.58 11.34
C GLU A 168 8.57 -25.97 12.59
N ILE A 169 7.49 -25.24 12.89
CA ILE A 169 6.57 -25.56 13.99
C ILE A 169 5.93 -26.96 13.79
N ILE A 170 5.50 -27.28 12.58
CA ILE A 170 4.94 -28.61 12.25
C ILE A 170 6.01 -29.70 12.40
N ALA A 171 7.27 -29.39 12.13
CA ALA A 171 8.41 -30.29 12.34
C ALA A 171 8.79 -30.43 13.83
N GLY A 172 8.19 -29.66 14.75
CA GLY A 172 8.41 -29.74 16.20
C GLY A 172 9.36 -28.65 16.77
N GLU A 173 9.79 -27.68 15.94
CA GLU A 173 10.64 -26.59 16.41
C GLU A 173 9.83 -25.52 17.18
N PRO A 174 10.37 -25.00 18.29
CA PRO A 174 9.68 -23.97 19.09
C PRO A 174 9.89 -22.58 18.47
N ARG A 175 9.00 -22.22 17.51
CA ARG A 175 9.05 -20.93 16.81
C ARG A 175 7.82 -20.08 17.11
N ALA A 176 7.97 -18.76 16.98
CA ALA A 176 6.90 -17.78 17.06
C ALA A 176 7.19 -16.57 16.18
N TYR A 177 6.14 -15.92 15.68
CA TYR A 177 6.25 -14.66 14.91
C TYR A 177 6.42 -13.49 15.88
N GLU A 178 7.65 -13.08 16.05
CA GLU A 178 8.07 -11.97 16.92
C GLU A 178 9.15 -11.14 16.21
N PRO A 179 8.84 -10.49 15.09
CA PRO A 179 9.84 -9.74 14.34
C PRO A 179 10.27 -8.50 15.12
N ALA A 180 11.57 -8.26 15.22
CA ALA A 180 12.12 -7.03 15.80
C ALA A 180 11.81 -5.81 14.90
N ALA A 181 11.75 -6.01 13.59
CA ALA A 181 11.35 -5.02 12.61
C ALA A 181 10.94 -5.72 11.30
N VAL A 182 9.99 -5.12 10.58
CA VAL A 182 9.56 -5.56 9.25
C VAL A 182 9.90 -4.47 8.25
N PRO A 183 10.69 -4.76 7.18
CA PRO A 183 10.95 -3.78 6.14
C PRO A 183 9.69 -3.48 5.35
N ALA A 184 9.37 -2.21 5.14
CA ALA A 184 8.35 -1.74 4.21
C ALA A 184 9.04 -1.09 3.01
N ILE A 185 8.80 -1.64 1.82
CA ILE A 185 9.45 -1.21 0.58
C ILE A 185 8.38 -0.76 -0.41
N VAL A 186 8.63 0.38 -1.05
CA VAL A 186 7.82 0.90 -2.16
C VAL A 186 8.72 0.98 -3.38
N PHE A 187 8.42 0.18 -4.40
CA PHE A 187 9.20 0.05 -5.63
C PHE A 187 8.85 1.16 -6.64
N THR A 188 9.04 2.38 -6.21
CA THR A 188 8.89 3.59 -7.03
C THR A 188 10.26 4.09 -7.50
N GLU A 189 10.30 5.15 -8.33
CA GLU A 189 11.53 5.83 -8.72
C GLU A 189 11.49 7.27 -8.17
N PRO A 190 12.27 7.59 -7.12
CA PRO A 190 13.15 6.70 -6.35
C PRO A 190 12.39 5.71 -5.45
N GLU A 191 13.01 4.58 -5.11
CA GLU A 191 12.50 3.62 -4.12
C GLU A 191 12.45 4.25 -2.73
N ILE A 192 11.45 3.82 -1.93
CA ILE A 192 11.35 4.18 -0.52
C ILE A 192 11.41 2.92 0.33
N VAL A 193 12.27 2.93 1.33
CA VAL A 193 12.39 1.83 2.29
C VAL A 193 12.31 2.38 3.71
N SER A 194 11.52 1.73 4.55
CA SER A 194 11.47 1.99 5.99
C SER A 194 11.64 0.67 6.75
N VAL A 195 12.38 0.70 7.84
CA VAL A 195 12.59 -0.46 8.71
C VAL A 195 12.54 -0.01 10.16
N GLY A 196 11.64 -0.62 10.95
CA GLY A 196 11.44 -0.26 12.35
C GLY A 196 10.58 0.98 12.53
N LEU A 197 10.69 1.61 13.70
CA LEU A 197 9.86 2.74 14.10
C LEU A 197 10.24 4.03 13.37
N SER A 198 9.25 4.80 12.98
CA SER A 198 9.44 6.20 12.60
C SER A 198 9.89 7.04 13.82
N PRO A 199 10.45 8.25 13.61
CA PRO A 199 10.80 9.13 14.72
C PRO A 199 9.61 9.44 15.64
N GLU A 200 8.42 9.65 15.09
CA GLU A 200 7.20 9.90 15.84
C GLU A 200 6.77 8.68 16.67
N GLU A 201 6.78 7.49 16.08
CA GLU A 201 6.46 6.23 16.78
C GLU A 201 7.47 5.94 17.90
N ALA A 202 8.76 6.17 17.66
CA ALA A 202 9.79 5.98 18.66
C ALA A 202 9.61 6.93 19.85
N VAL A 203 9.28 8.21 19.60
CA VAL A 203 8.96 9.17 20.66
C VAL A 203 7.70 8.75 21.43
N ALA A 204 6.66 8.33 20.72
CA ALA A 204 5.42 7.83 21.34
C ALA A 204 5.65 6.58 22.20
N ALA A 205 6.62 5.75 21.84
CA ALA A 205 7.07 4.58 22.62
C ALA A 205 8.00 4.96 23.79
N GLY A 206 8.30 6.25 24.00
CA GLY A 206 9.13 6.74 25.10
C GLY A 206 10.65 6.65 24.85
N HIS A 207 11.08 6.44 23.61
CA HIS A 207 12.50 6.44 23.27
C HIS A 207 13.01 7.87 23.00
N PRO A 208 14.20 8.25 23.49
CA PRO A 208 14.85 9.48 23.06
C PRO A 208 15.34 9.34 21.62
N VAL A 209 15.01 10.29 20.75
CA VAL A 209 15.31 10.21 19.32
C VAL A 209 16.30 11.29 18.91
N ILE A 210 17.36 10.89 18.22
CA ILE A 210 18.28 11.77 17.49
C ILE A 210 18.22 11.36 16.02
N THR A 211 17.90 12.32 15.13
CA THR A 211 17.84 12.05 13.70
C THR A 211 19.09 12.53 13.00
N GLY A 212 19.57 11.75 12.03
CA GLY A 212 20.66 12.11 11.12
C GLY A 212 20.27 11.80 9.67
N LYS A 213 20.80 12.57 8.71
CA LYS A 213 20.57 12.36 7.28
C LYS A 213 21.89 12.22 6.54
N PHE A 214 21.93 11.29 5.61
CA PHE A 214 23.06 11.11 4.70
C PHE A 214 22.56 11.03 3.25
N PRO A 215 22.95 11.96 2.36
CA PRO A 215 22.52 11.95 0.97
C PRO A 215 23.13 10.76 0.23
N LEU A 216 22.35 9.96 -0.48
CA LEU A 216 22.84 8.84 -1.30
C LEU A 216 23.78 9.32 -2.41
N ALA A 217 23.60 10.53 -2.93
CA ALA A 217 24.53 11.17 -3.88
C ALA A 217 25.97 11.35 -3.34
N ALA A 218 26.17 11.23 -2.01
CA ALA A 218 27.49 11.23 -1.39
C ALA A 218 28.02 9.81 -1.09
N ASN A 219 27.24 8.77 -1.44
CA ASN A 219 27.60 7.37 -1.22
C ASN A 219 28.19 6.77 -2.48
N GLY A 220 29.49 6.37 -2.42
CA GLY A 220 30.20 5.82 -3.58
C GLY A 220 29.53 4.57 -4.18
N ARG A 221 28.92 3.69 -3.38
CA ARG A 221 28.19 2.53 -3.89
C ARG A 221 26.90 2.94 -4.61
N ALA A 222 26.14 3.90 -4.07
CA ALA A 222 24.93 4.38 -4.71
C ALA A 222 25.23 5.01 -6.08
N LEU A 223 26.36 5.70 -6.23
CA LEU A 223 26.81 6.30 -7.50
C LEU A 223 27.25 5.27 -8.56
N THR A 224 27.39 4.00 -8.20
CA THR A 224 27.78 2.93 -9.15
C THR A 224 26.59 2.08 -9.60
N GLN A 225 25.37 2.43 -9.22
CA GLN A 225 24.13 1.72 -9.56
C GLN A 225 23.31 2.45 -10.64
N GLU A 226 23.97 3.12 -11.59
CA GLU A 226 23.32 3.72 -12.76
C GLU A 226 22.96 2.65 -13.80
#